data_0510c051f250883bb154e52ead9bf4a2
#
_entry.id   0510c051f250883bb154e52ead9bf4a2
#
_cell.length_a   1.000
_cell.length_b   1.000
_cell.length_c   1.000
_cell.angle_alpha   90.00
_cell.angle_beta   90.00
_cell.angle_gamma   90.00
#
_symmetry.space_group_name_H-M   'P 1'
#
loop_
_entity.id
_entity.type
_entity.pdbx_description
1 polymer ?
#
loop_
_entity_poly.entity_id
_entity_poly.type
_entity_poly.pdbx_seq_one_letter_code
_entity_poly.pdbx_strand_id
1 'polypeptide(L)'
;MNPSLGRRHFLAATGTAAAAATVATGGAGAAHAATGAAPTTAGTGTDTDTGTGTGTGTRPFPLGAVTLLDGPFRDNQRRNSAYLRFVDIDRLLHTFRTNVGLPSDAEPCGGWEGPGVELRGHSTGHLLSGLALAHASTGEEALRDKGRRLVAALAECQSAAPAAGFGTGYLSAFPESFFDRLEAGSGVWAPYYTIHKIMAGLVEQYRLVGVGQALEVVLRQARWVDERTAKLSYEQMQRVLETEFGGMNDVLADLHALTGDPRWLDVAERFTHARVFDPLAGNQDKLAGLHANTQIPKMVGALRLWEEGRADRYRTVAENFWQIVTDHHTYVIGATATARRSTNRTS
;
A
#
# COMPACT_ATOMS: atom_id res chain seq x y z
N MET A 1 -32.49 29.24 8.43
CA MET A 1 -32.06 29.45 7.05
C MET A 1 -30.60 29.90 7.09
N ASN A 2 -29.68 29.01 6.81
CA ASN A 2 -28.24 29.32 6.79
C ASN A 2 -27.78 29.34 5.33
N PRO A 3 -27.16 30.41 4.83
CA PRO A 3 -26.71 30.44 3.43
C PRO A 3 -25.43 29.63 3.25
N SER A 4 -25.48 28.70 2.31
CA SER A 4 -24.35 27.92 1.83
C SER A 4 -23.32 28.85 1.18
N LEU A 5 -22.09 28.86 1.71
CA LEU A 5 -20.93 29.50 1.08
C LEU A 5 -20.51 28.70 -0.16
N GLY A 6 -20.78 29.24 -1.33
CA GLY A 6 -20.42 28.64 -2.60
C GLY A 6 -18.92 28.76 -2.89
N ARG A 7 -18.37 27.78 -3.63
CA ARG A 7 -16.96 27.59 -4.06
C ARG A 7 -16.29 28.81 -4.75
N ARG A 8 -17.02 29.88 -5.04
CA ARG A 8 -16.50 31.07 -5.75
C ARG A 8 -15.73 32.07 -4.87
N HIS A 9 -15.73 31.91 -3.55
CA HIS A 9 -15.06 32.85 -2.64
C HIS A 9 -13.65 32.43 -2.23
N PHE A 10 -13.17 31.26 -2.67
CA PHE A 10 -11.81 30.78 -2.31
C PHE A 10 -10.71 31.22 -3.27
N LEU A 11 -11.06 31.79 -4.43
CA LEU A 11 -10.08 32.19 -5.48
C LEU A 11 -9.75 33.69 -5.50
N ALA A 12 -10.29 34.49 -4.57
CA ALA A 12 -10.10 35.95 -4.57
C ALA A 12 -9.05 36.47 -3.56
N ALA A 13 -8.31 35.61 -2.85
CA ALA A 13 -7.41 36.01 -1.76
C ALA A 13 -5.92 35.67 -1.98
N THR A 14 -5.48 35.40 -3.22
CA THR A 14 -4.03 35.23 -3.53
C THR A 14 -3.62 36.10 -4.70
N GLY A 15 -3.52 37.38 -4.44
CA GLY A 15 -2.91 38.35 -5.33
C GLY A 15 -1.91 39.21 -4.58
N THR A 16 -0.68 39.24 -5.10
CA THR A 16 0.43 40.17 -4.85
C THR A 16 1.31 39.96 -3.60
N ALA A 17 2.49 39.37 -3.84
CA ALA A 17 3.79 39.93 -3.36
C ALA A 17 4.91 39.34 -4.22
N ALA A 18 5.30 40.08 -5.26
CA ALA A 18 6.59 39.92 -5.91
C ALA A 18 7.59 40.71 -5.07
N ALA A 19 8.61 40.03 -4.54
CA ALA A 19 9.78 40.70 -3.95
C ALA A 19 11.05 40.29 -4.69
N ALA A 20 11.73 41.28 -5.23
CA ALA A 20 12.97 41.17 -5.97
C ALA A 20 14.12 40.66 -5.08
N ALA A 21 14.90 39.69 -5.58
CA ALA A 21 16.13 39.25 -4.96
C ALA A 21 17.29 40.09 -5.53
N THR A 22 17.91 40.88 -4.68
CA THR A 22 19.20 41.50 -4.91
C THR A 22 20.34 40.52 -4.58
N VAL A 23 21.20 40.31 -5.54
CA VAL A 23 22.46 39.56 -5.40
C VAL A 23 23.49 40.45 -4.69
N ALA A 24 24.05 39.96 -3.57
CA ALA A 24 25.24 40.52 -2.96
C ALA A 24 26.36 39.47 -2.98
N THR A 25 27.43 39.79 -3.70
CA THR A 25 28.71 39.07 -3.75
C THR A 25 29.62 39.52 -2.62
N GLY A 26 30.32 38.59 -2.01
CA GLY A 26 31.58 38.90 -1.34
C GLY A 26 31.81 38.24 0.01
N GLY A 27 32.94 37.53 0.12
CA GLY A 27 33.66 37.36 1.39
C GLY A 27 34.04 35.91 1.77
N ALA A 28 35.27 35.55 1.40
CA ALA A 28 35.93 34.35 1.91
C ALA A 28 36.23 34.46 3.43
N GLY A 29 36.00 33.41 4.18
CA GLY A 29 36.33 33.32 5.62
C GLY A 29 36.60 31.90 6.05
N ALA A 30 37.76 31.69 6.63
CA ALA A 30 38.50 30.49 6.94
C ALA A 30 37.75 29.33 7.65
N ALA A 31 38.20 28.15 7.32
CA ALA A 31 37.89 26.89 8.00
C ALA A 31 38.40 26.87 9.43
N HIS A 32 37.54 26.41 10.36
CA HIS A 32 37.96 25.86 11.65
C HIS A 32 37.52 24.41 11.71
N ALA A 33 38.51 23.53 11.72
CA ALA A 33 38.31 22.09 11.99
C ALA A 33 37.95 21.91 13.46
N ALA A 34 36.77 21.37 13.71
CA ALA A 34 36.42 20.82 15.01
C ALA A 34 36.39 19.29 14.90
N THR A 35 37.40 18.67 15.49
CA THR A 35 37.47 17.24 15.74
C THR A 35 36.47 16.86 16.82
N GLY A 36 35.37 16.26 16.44
CA GLY A 36 34.39 15.65 17.33
C GLY A 36 34.20 14.20 16.97
N ALA A 37 34.60 13.29 17.87
CA ALA A 37 34.49 11.86 17.70
C ALA A 37 33.05 11.43 17.46
N ALA A 38 32.82 10.63 16.41
CA ALA A 38 31.54 9.99 16.12
C ALA A 38 31.30 8.85 17.13
N PRO A 39 30.10 8.68 17.66
CA PRO A 39 29.73 7.45 18.33
C PRO A 39 29.45 6.37 17.29
N THR A 40 30.28 5.36 17.26
CA THR A 40 30.05 4.09 16.57
C THR A 40 28.93 3.33 17.31
N THR A 41 27.74 3.32 16.75
CA THR A 41 26.78 2.23 17.00
C THR A 41 26.54 1.54 15.68
N ALA A 42 27.21 0.42 15.49
CA ALA A 42 26.95 -0.53 14.42
C ALA A 42 25.56 -1.16 14.65
N GLY A 43 24.55 -0.63 13.99
CA GLY A 43 23.30 -1.32 13.77
C GLY A 43 23.54 -2.26 12.58
N THR A 44 23.75 -3.55 12.85
CA THR A 44 23.74 -4.59 11.83
C THR A 44 22.33 -4.80 11.33
N GLY A 45 21.87 -3.89 10.47
CA GLY A 45 20.77 -4.17 9.57
C GLY A 45 21.34 -5.07 8.47
N THR A 46 21.02 -6.34 8.51
CA THR A 46 21.30 -7.24 7.39
C THR A 46 20.50 -6.76 6.20
N ASP A 47 21.17 -6.10 5.24
CA ASP A 47 20.67 -5.89 3.89
C ASP A 47 20.48 -7.26 3.22
N THR A 48 19.34 -7.90 3.46
CA THR A 48 18.91 -9.08 2.73
C THR A 48 18.02 -8.68 1.56
N ASP A 49 18.43 -7.68 0.79
CA ASP A 49 17.89 -7.49 -0.56
C ASP A 49 18.81 -8.25 -1.55
N THR A 50 18.64 -9.57 -1.61
CA THR A 50 19.23 -10.44 -2.64
C THR A 50 18.36 -10.43 -3.89
N GLY A 51 17.85 -9.26 -4.28
CA GLY A 51 17.16 -9.11 -5.55
C GLY A 51 18.11 -9.39 -6.70
N THR A 52 18.05 -10.60 -7.28
CA THR A 52 18.69 -10.98 -8.54
C THR A 52 18.00 -10.33 -9.74
N GLY A 53 17.34 -9.19 -9.53
CA GLY A 53 16.60 -8.48 -10.54
C GLY A 53 17.51 -8.00 -11.66
N THR A 54 17.11 -8.24 -12.90
CA THR A 54 17.66 -7.68 -14.15
C THR A 54 17.44 -6.16 -14.25
N GLY A 55 17.28 -5.49 -13.12
CA GLY A 55 16.98 -4.06 -13.01
C GLY A 55 18.11 -3.17 -13.56
N THR A 56 17.77 -1.95 -13.87
CA THR A 56 18.57 -0.87 -14.48
C THR A 56 19.84 -0.48 -13.71
N GLY A 57 20.20 -1.20 -12.65
CA GLY A 57 21.35 -0.89 -11.78
C GLY A 57 21.13 0.32 -10.86
N THR A 58 19.98 1.00 -10.94
CA THR A 58 19.62 2.13 -10.08
C THR A 58 18.88 1.61 -8.84
N ARG A 59 19.37 1.96 -7.64
CA ARG A 59 18.73 1.61 -6.37
C ARG A 59 18.35 2.87 -5.60
N PRO A 60 17.20 2.91 -4.92
CA PRO A 60 16.84 4.01 -4.04
C PRO A 60 17.76 4.03 -2.81
N PHE A 61 17.97 5.21 -2.26
CA PHE A 61 18.60 5.31 -0.94
C PHE A 61 17.72 4.69 0.14
N PRO A 62 18.27 4.04 1.16
CA PRO A 62 17.51 3.65 2.34
C PRO A 62 16.80 4.87 2.95
N LEU A 63 15.57 4.69 3.41
CA LEU A 63 14.78 5.82 3.96
C LEU A 63 15.50 6.57 5.08
N GLY A 64 16.22 5.87 5.94
CA GLY A 64 17.01 6.48 7.03
C GLY A 64 18.27 7.23 6.58
N ALA A 65 18.69 7.06 5.31
CA ALA A 65 19.84 7.80 4.76
C ALA A 65 19.48 9.22 4.28
N VAL A 66 18.18 9.57 4.24
CA VAL A 66 17.68 10.86 3.80
C VAL A 66 17.06 11.61 4.97
N THR A 67 17.62 12.74 5.34
CA THR A 67 17.11 13.59 6.44
C THR A 67 16.51 14.86 5.88
N LEU A 68 15.27 15.16 6.25
CA LEU A 68 14.62 16.42 5.90
C LEU A 68 15.19 17.56 6.77
N LEU A 69 15.61 18.63 6.11
CA LEU A 69 16.03 19.86 6.79
C LEU A 69 14.83 20.66 7.27
N ASP A 70 15.08 21.67 8.14
CA ASP A 70 14.03 22.54 8.66
C ASP A 70 13.26 23.22 7.53
N GLY A 71 11.94 23.17 7.61
CA GLY A 71 11.04 23.71 6.61
C GLY A 71 9.73 22.92 6.49
N PRO A 72 8.89 23.26 5.51
CA PRO A 72 7.51 22.75 5.43
C PRO A 72 7.43 21.21 5.27
N PHE A 73 8.41 20.58 4.62
CA PHE A 73 8.43 19.12 4.46
C PHE A 73 8.71 18.42 5.79
N ARG A 74 9.68 18.89 6.59
CA ARG A 74 9.96 18.36 7.92
C ARG A 74 8.80 18.62 8.87
N ASP A 75 8.15 19.77 8.79
CA ASP A 75 6.96 20.07 9.59
C ASP A 75 5.80 19.14 9.25
N ASN A 76 5.62 18.81 7.96
CA ASN A 76 4.63 17.81 7.53
C ASN A 76 4.98 16.41 8.05
N GLN A 77 6.25 16.00 7.99
CA GLN A 77 6.70 14.73 8.56
C GLN A 77 6.39 14.66 10.07
N ARG A 78 6.69 15.72 10.83
CA ARG A 78 6.38 15.80 12.28
C ARG A 78 4.88 15.71 12.56
N ARG A 79 4.03 16.40 11.76
CA ARG A 79 2.57 16.31 11.88
C ARG A 79 2.06 14.91 11.56
N ASN A 80 2.60 14.28 10.53
CA ASN A 80 2.25 12.90 10.18
C ASN A 80 2.64 11.91 11.29
N SER A 81 3.87 11.99 11.82
CA SER A 81 4.29 11.17 12.97
C SER A 81 3.39 11.38 14.19
N ALA A 82 3.00 12.62 14.47
CA ALA A 82 2.08 12.94 15.58
C ALA A 82 0.70 12.30 15.35
N TYR A 83 0.18 12.35 14.13
CA TYR A 83 -1.09 11.70 13.76
C TYR A 83 -0.99 10.17 13.88
N LEU A 84 0.08 9.55 13.40
CA LEU A 84 0.28 8.10 13.52
C LEU A 84 0.34 7.63 14.98
N ARG A 85 0.93 8.45 15.88
CA ARG A 85 0.89 8.19 17.32
C ARG A 85 -0.51 8.36 17.92
N PHE A 86 -1.27 9.34 17.45
CA PHE A 86 -2.62 9.64 17.93
C PHE A 86 -3.64 8.55 17.58
N VAL A 87 -3.58 7.95 16.39
CA VAL A 87 -4.54 6.92 15.97
C VAL A 87 -4.62 5.79 17.01
N ASP A 88 -5.81 5.52 17.51
CA ASP A 88 -6.06 4.45 18.47
C ASP A 88 -6.17 3.10 17.74
N ILE A 89 -5.22 2.19 18.03
CA ILE A 89 -5.20 0.86 17.40
C ILE A 89 -6.29 -0.08 17.93
N ASP A 90 -6.74 0.08 19.17
CA ASP A 90 -7.77 -0.81 19.73
C ASP A 90 -9.13 -0.57 19.08
N ARG A 91 -9.41 0.68 18.68
CA ARG A 91 -10.60 1.02 17.88
C ARG A 91 -10.56 0.39 16.49
N LEU A 92 -9.39 0.37 15.82
CA LEU A 92 -9.23 -0.30 14.53
C LEU A 92 -9.31 -1.82 14.67
N LEU A 93 -8.78 -2.36 15.76
CA LEU A 93 -8.80 -3.80 16.06
C LEU A 93 -10.18 -4.31 16.50
N HIS A 94 -11.10 -3.44 16.88
CA HIS A 94 -12.43 -3.84 17.37
C HIS A 94 -13.11 -4.80 16.40
N THR A 95 -13.19 -4.46 15.12
CA THR A 95 -13.84 -5.29 14.10
C THR A 95 -13.07 -6.58 13.79
N PHE A 96 -11.74 -6.60 13.90
CA PHE A 96 -10.95 -7.83 13.78
C PHE A 96 -11.22 -8.79 14.94
N ARG A 97 -11.20 -8.29 16.18
CA ARG A 97 -11.44 -9.09 17.39
C ARG A 97 -12.85 -9.66 17.41
N THR A 98 -13.86 -8.82 17.20
CA THR A 98 -15.27 -9.24 17.20
C THR A 98 -15.59 -10.21 16.07
N ASN A 99 -14.94 -10.09 14.91
CA ASN A 99 -15.10 -11.02 13.80
C ASN A 99 -14.69 -12.47 14.15
N VAL A 100 -13.73 -12.65 15.06
CA VAL A 100 -13.23 -13.96 15.50
C VAL A 100 -13.65 -14.32 16.92
N GLY A 101 -14.62 -13.61 17.50
CA GLY A 101 -15.16 -13.88 18.83
C GLY A 101 -14.25 -13.48 19.99
N LEU A 102 -13.22 -12.68 19.76
CA LEU A 102 -12.38 -12.14 20.82
C LEU A 102 -13.03 -10.88 21.44
N PRO A 103 -12.82 -10.66 22.76
CA PRO A 103 -13.37 -9.48 23.43
C PRO A 103 -12.75 -8.17 22.92
N SER A 104 -13.56 -7.10 22.89
CA SER A 104 -13.11 -5.75 22.57
C SER A 104 -14.05 -4.74 23.20
N ASP A 105 -13.52 -3.98 24.16
CA ASP A 105 -14.23 -2.89 24.86
C ASP A 105 -14.03 -1.54 24.17
N ALA A 106 -13.25 -1.48 23.10
CA ALA A 106 -13.00 -0.24 22.37
C ALA A 106 -14.22 0.19 21.54
N GLU A 107 -14.51 1.48 21.53
CA GLU A 107 -15.49 2.05 20.60
C GLU A 107 -15.05 1.80 19.15
N PRO A 108 -15.88 1.21 18.28
CA PRO A 108 -15.52 0.97 16.89
C PRO A 108 -15.25 2.29 16.13
N CYS A 109 -14.44 2.20 15.10
CA CYS A 109 -14.28 3.31 14.17
C CYS A 109 -15.56 3.52 13.35
N GLY A 110 -15.77 4.75 12.89
CA GLY A 110 -16.83 5.10 11.94
C GLY A 110 -16.34 5.12 10.48
N GLY A 111 -17.16 5.69 9.60
CA GLY A 111 -16.83 5.82 8.18
C GLY A 111 -16.59 4.45 7.53
N TRP A 112 -15.57 4.32 6.71
CA TRP A 112 -15.25 3.09 6.00
C TRP A 112 -14.76 1.94 6.91
N GLU A 113 -14.38 2.25 8.15
CA GLU A 113 -14.00 1.26 9.16
C GLU A 113 -15.15 0.86 10.09
N GLY A 114 -16.35 1.42 9.87
CA GLY A 114 -17.52 1.10 10.67
C GLY A 114 -17.92 -0.38 10.58
N PRO A 115 -18.45 -1.00 11.66
CA PRO A 115 -18.77 -2.44 11.72
C PRO A 115 -19.72 -2.92 10.60
N GLY A 116 -20.60 -2.05 10.08
CA GLY A 116 -21.52 -2.37 8.99
C GLY A 116 -20.96 -2.16 7.58
N VAL A 117 -19.71 -1.70 7.43
CA VAL A 117 -19.13 -1.37 6.11
C VAL A 117 -18.25 -2.51 5.61
N GLU A 118 -18.45 -2.91 4.35
CA GLU A 118 -17.75 -4.05 3.74
C GLU A 118 -16.26 -3.80 3.48
N LEU A 119 -15.80 -2.54 3.52
CA LEU A 119 -14.40 -2.16 3.31
C LEU A 119 -13.57 -2.12 4.60
N ARG A 120 -14.20 -2.34 5.77
CA ARG A 120 -13.51 -2.25 7.08
C ARG A 120 -12.26 -3.12 7.15
N GLY A 121 -11.24 -2.64 7.84
CA GLY A 121 -9.95 -3.31 8.02
C GLY A 121 -8.84 -2.80 7.10
N HIS A 122 -9.16 -2.11 5.99
CA HIS A 122 -8.14 -1.61 5.07
C HIS A 122 -7.25 -0.53 5.70
N SER A 123 -7.82 0.35 6.53
CA SER A 123 -7.05 1.40 7.22
C SER A 123 -6.05 0.83 8.22
N THR A 124 -6.32 -0.36 8.78
CA THR A 124 -5.36 -1.07 9.64
C THR A 124 -4.11 -1.44 8.86
N GLY A 125 -4.26 -1.94 7.62
CA GLY A 125 -3.15 -2.20 6.71
C GLY A 125 -2.37 -0.93 6.38
N HIS A 126 -3.06 0.15 6.02
CA HIS A 126 -2.42 1.45 5.78
C HIS A 126 -1.68 2.00 7.01
N LEU A 127 -2.22 1.79 8.21
CA LEU A 127 -1.55 2.22 9.45
C LEU A 127 -0.27 1.41 9.68
N LEU A 128 -0.27 0.09 9.44
CA LEU A 128 0.95 -0.73 9.52
C LEU A 128 2.04 -0.19 8.59
N SER A 129 1.70 0.08 7.32
CA SER A 129 2.60 0.69 6.34
C SER A 129 3.10 2.05 6.81
N GLY A 130 2.19 2.93 7.23
CA GLY A 130 2.53 4.28 7.69
C GLY A 130 3.47 4.27 8.89
N LEU A 131 3.26 3.36 9.86
CA LEU A 131 4.12 3.21 11.04
C LEU A 131 5.53 2.71 10.65
N ALA A 132 5.61 1.73 9.75
CA ALA A 132 6.87 1.17 9.28
C ALA A 132 7.71 2.21 8.52
N LEU A 133 7.11 2.88 7.54
CA LEU A 133 7.75 3.92 6.73
C LEU A 133 8.19 5.13 7.57
N ALA A 134 7.33 5.57 8.51
CA ALA A 134 7.65 6.69 9.38
C ALA A 134 8.79 6.34 10.36
N HIS A 135 8.79 5.13 10.95
CA HIS A 135 9.91 4.67 11.76
C HIS A 135 11.20 4.59 10.94
N ALA A 136 11.18 3.96 9.76
CA ALA A 136 12.36 3.81 8.91
C ALA A 136 12.96 5.15 8.47
N SER A 137 12.13 6.20 8.29
CA SER A 137 12.59 7.52 7.87
C SER A 137 12.97 8.46 9.02
N THR A 138 12.49 8.22 10.25
CA THR A 138 12.70 9.14 11.40
C THR A 138 13.47 8.53 12.54
N GLY A 139 13.53 7.20 12.66
CA GLY A 139 14.06 6.48 13.82
C GLY A 139 13.17 6.56 15.06
N GLU A 140 11.91 7.04 14.96
CA GLU A 140 11.03 7.16 16.12
C GLU A 140 10.59 5.79 16.66
N GLU A 141 11.13 5.38 17.81
CA GLU A 141 10.85 4.09 18.46
C GLU A 141 9.37 3.90 18.84
N ALA A 142 8.67 4.97 19.22
CA ALA A 142 7.24 4.89 19.55
C ALA A 142 6.37 4.41 18.37
N LEU A 143 6.76 4.70 17.12
CA LEU A 143 6.08 4.23 15.90
C LEU A 143 6.34 2.74 15.68
N ARG A 144 7.59 2.31 15.88
CA ARG A 144 7.99 0.89 15.85
C ARG A 144 7.19 0.07 16.87
N ASP A 145 7.17 0.52 18.12
CA ASP A 145 6.52 -0.21 19.20
C ASP A 145 5.00 -0.29 18.99
N LYS A 146 4.41 0.75 18.43
CA LYS A 146 2.99 0.74 18.06
C LYS A 146 2.71 -0.26 16.92
N GLY A 147 3.56 -0.30 15.88
CA GLY A 147 3.49 -1.27 14.80
C GLY A 147 3.59 -2.71 15.33
N ARG A 148 4.55 -2.98 16.21
CA ARG A 148 4.72 -4.30 16.85
C ARG A 148 3.48 -4.74 17.64
N ARG A 149 2.88 -3.84 18.42
CA ARG A 149 1.64 -4.15 19.15
C ARG A 149 0.49 -4.47 18.21
N LEU A 150 0.37 -3.71 17.12
CA LEU A 150 -0.68 -3.95 16.12
C LEU A 150 -0.49 -5.31 15.42
N VAL A 151 0.75 -5.66 15.03
CA VAL A 151 1.08 -6.98 14.46
C VAL A 151 0.74 -8.10 15.44
N ALA A 152 1.09 -7.97 16.72
CA ALA A 152 0.80 -8.98 17.73
C ALA A 152 -0.71 -9.21 17.91
N ALA A 153 -1.50 -8.14 17.96
CA ALA A 153 -2.95 -8.24 18.05
C ALA A 153 -3.60 -8.88 16.80
N LEU A 154 -3.08 -8.57 15.61
CA LEU A 154 -3.53 -9.21 14.37
C LEU A 154 -3.15 -10.70 14.32
N ALA A 155 -1.99 -11.09 14.84
CA ALA A 155 -1.58 -12.48 14.97
C ALA A 155 -2.50 -13.26 15.92
N GLU A 156 -2.94 -12.62 17.02
CA GLU A 156 -3.94 -13.18 17.95
C GLU A 156 -5.27 -13.43 17.22
N CYS A 157 -5.78 -12.42 16.49
CA CYS A 157 -7.00 -12.56 15.69
C CYS A 157 -6.89 -13.69 14.66
N GLN A 158 -5.76 -13.77 13.93
CA GLN A 158 -5.52 -14.84 12.96
C GLN A 158 -5.51 -16.22 13.60
N SER A 159 -4.91 -16.33 14.80
CA SER A 159 -4.85 -17.59 15.53
C SER A 159 -6.22 -18.04 16.04
N ALA A 160 -7.13 -17.12 16.33
CA ALA A 160 -8.50 -17.39 16.75
C ALA A 160 -9.45 -17.73 15.58
N ALA A 161 -9.09 -17.41 14.35
CA ALA A 161 -9.94 -17.56 13.16
C ALA A 161 -10.51 -18.99 12.98
N PRO A 162 -9.75 -20.09 13.13
CA PRO A 162 -10.30 -21.44 13.00
C PRO A 162 -11.37 -21.78 14.05
N ALA A 163 -11.22 -21.30 15.27
CA ALA A 163 -12.22 -21.51 16.33
C ALA A 163 -13.52 -20.73 16.06
N ALA A 164 -13.44 -19.64 15.30
CA ALA A 164 -14.59 -18.87 14.81
C ALA A 164 -15.23 -19.45 13.54
N GLY A 165 -14.73 -20.60 13.05
CA GLY A 165 -15.25 -21.27 11.85
C GLY A 165 -14.65 -20.78 10.53
N PHE A 166 -13.58 -19.99 10.57
CA PHE A 166 -12.87 -19.51 9.37
C PHE A 166 -11.69 -20.40 8.99
N GLY A 167 -11.24 -20.29 7.74
CA GLY A 167 -10.09 -21.02 7.23
C GLY A 167 -8.80 -20.69 7.98
N THR A 168 -7.91 -21.68 8.10
CA THR A 168 -6.59 -21.49 8.72
C THR A 168 -5.81 -20.41 7.98
N GLY A 169 -5.29 -19.42 8.71
CA GLY A 169 -4.54 -18.30 8.16
C GLY A 169 -5.41 -17.11 7.71
N TYR A 170 -6.73 -17.23 7.73
CA TYR A 170 -7.63 -16.10 7.46
C TYR A 170 -7.39 -14.95 8.45
N LEU A 171 -7.35 -13.73 7.93
CA LEU A 171 -7.23 -12.51 8.74
C LEU A 171 -7.95 -11.35 8.06
N SER A 172 -9.06 -10.90 8.63
CA SER A 172 -9.75 -9.68 8.20
C SER A 172 -10.67 -9.15 9.29
N ALA A 173 -11.20 -7.95 9.09
CA ALA A 173 -12.19 -7.30 9.94
C ALA A 173 -13.63 -7.70 9.60
N PHE A 174 -13.85 -8.62 8.66
CA PHE A 174 -15.15 -9.07 8.18
C PHE A 174 -15.14 -10.59 7.99
N PRO A 175 -16.33 -11.26 7.92
CA PRO A 175 -16.41 -12.70 7.81
C PRO A 175 -15.94 -13.21 6.44
N GLU A 176 -15.43 -14.43 6.42
CA GLU A 176 -14.93 -15.11 5.22
C GLU A 176 -16.02 -15.29 4.14
N SER A 177 -17.29 -15.27 4.53
CA SER A 177 -18.44 -15.29 3.61
C SER A 177 -18.49 -14.14 2.60
N PHE A 178 -17.72 -13.07 2.81
CA PHE A 178 -17.57 -12.02 1.79
C PHE A 178 -16.89 -12.56 0.53
N PHE A 179 -15.95 -13.47 0.69
CA PHE A 179 -15.31 -14.15 -0.44
C PHE A 179 -16.24 -15.17 -1.10
N ASP A 180 -17.09 -15.87 -0.33
CA ASP A 180 -18.10 -16.77 -0.88
C ASP A 180 -19.08 -15.99 -1.79
N ARG A 181 -19.53 -14.82 -1.33
CA ARG A 181 -20.36 -13.91 -2.13
C ARG A 181 -19.65 -13.43 -3.39
N LEU A 182 -18.38 -13.03 -3.29
CA LEU A 182 -17.58 -12.58 -4.42
C LEU A 182 -17.45 -13.67 -5.48
N GLU A 183 -17.12 -14.89 -5.08
CA GLU A 183 -16.95 -16.05 -5.97
C GLU A 183 -18.26 -16.51 -6.59
N ALA A 184 -19.36 -16.37 -5.87
CA ALA A 184 -20.71 -16.63 -6.39
C ALA A 184 -21.23 -15.53 -7.32
N GLY A 185 -20.47 -14.44 -7.53
CA GLY A 185 -20.90 -13.30 -8.33
C GLY A 185 -21.93 -12.40 -7.65
N SER A 186 -22.14 -12.55 -6.33
CA SER A 186 -22.97 -11.67 -5.54
C SER A 186 -22.22 -10.42 -5.15
N GLY A 187 -22.86 -9.26 -5.21
CA GLY A 187 -22.22 -7.99 -4.92
C GLY A 187 -21.61 -7.93 -3.51
N VAL A 188 -20.35 -7.55 -3.45
CA VAL A 188 -19.61 -7.27 -2.23
C VAL A 188 -18.52 -6.24 -2.52
N TRP A 189 -18.23 -5.37 -1.56
CA TRP A 189 -17.25 -4.32 -1.78
C TRP A 189 -15.83 -4.78 -1.44
N ALA A 190 -15.02 -5.03 -2.46
CA ALA A 190 -13.56 -5.10 -2.49
C ALA A 190 -12.85 -5.91 -1.38
N PRO A 191 -13.23 -7.18 -1.09
CA PRO A 191 -12.60 -7.94 -0.01
C PRO A 191 -11.10 -8.19 -0.25
N TYR A 192 -10.66 -8.51 -1.48
CA TYR A 192 -9.24 -8.68 -1.79
C TYR A 192 -8.43 -7.37 -1.68
N TYR A 193 -9.04 -6.21 -1.92
CA TYR A 193 -8.40 -4.93 -1.65
C TYR A 193 -8.03 -4.78 -0.17
N THR A 194 -8.96 -5.10 0.73
CA THR A 194 -8.69 -5.06 2.17
C THR A 194 -7.61 -6.05 2.58
N ILE A 195 -7.67 -7.29 2.08
CA ILE A 195 -6.62 -8.30 2.30
C ILE A 195 -5.25 -7.79 1.82
N HIS A 196 -5.20 -7.21 0.62
CA HIS A 196 -3.97 -6.62 0.10
C HIS A 196 -3.37 -5.57 1.05
N LYS A 197 -4.18 -4.64 1.57
CA LYS A 197 -3.68 -3.60 2.48
C LYS A 197 -3.10 -4.18 3.76
N ILE A 198 -3.75 -5.20 4.33
CA ILE A 198 -3.25 -5.88 5.52
C ILE A 198 -1.93 -6.60 5.22
N MET A 199 -1.86 -7.36 4.11
CA MET A 199 -0.65 -8.08 3.71
C MET A 199 0.51 -7.13 3.43
N ALA A 200 0.29 -6.05 2.67
CA ALA A 200 1.31 -5.04 2.37
C ALA A 200 1.86 -4.40 3.65
N GLY A 201 0.98 -4.02 4.58
CA GLY A 201 1.40 -3.47 5.86
C GLY A 201 2.22 -4.44 6.70
N LEU A 202 1.89 -5.73 6.69
CA LEU A 202 2.67 -6.78 7.36
C LEU A 202 4.04 -6.98 6.70
N VAL A 203 4.11 -6.98 5.36
CA VAL A 203 5.38 -7.05 4.62
C VAL A 203 6.29 -5.88 4.99
N GLU A 204 5.77 -4.66 5.05
CA GLU A 204 6.54 -3.48 5.42
C GLU A 204 6.99 -3.49 6.89
N GLN A 205 6.17 -3.99 7.82
CA GLN A 205 6.57 -4.20 9.21
C GLN A 205 7.73 -5.21 9.33
N TYR A 206 7.76 -6.24 8.51
CA TYR A 206 8.90 -7.15 8.46
C TYR A 206 10.13 -6.48 7.83
N ARG A 207 9.98 -5.93 6.62
CA ARG A 207 11.08 -5.40 5.80
C ARG A 207 11.76 -4.17 6.42
N LEU A 208 10.99 -3.23 6.94
CA LEU A 208 11.49 -1.92 7.39
C LEU A 208 11.71 -1.85 8.90
N VAL A 209 11.04 -2.69 9.68
CA VAL A 209 11.08 -2.66 11.16
C VAL A 209 11.70 -3.93 11.75
N GLY A 210 11.83 -4.99 10.97
CA GLY A 210 12.38 -6.27 11.42
C GLY A 210 11.44 -7.07 12.32
N VAL A 211 10.12 -6.89 12.19
CA VAL A 211 9.12 -7.64 12.98
C VAL A 211 8.92 -9.04 12.40
N GLY A 212 9.66 -10.04 12.88
CA GLY A 212 9.59 -11.43 12.37
C GLY A 212 8.18 -12.01 12.40
N GLN A 213 7.39 -11.73 13.44
CA GLN A 213 5.99 -12.18 13.55
C GLN A 213 5.12 -11.68 12.39
N ALA A 214 5.41 -10.50 11.81
CA ALA A 214 4.67 -9.98 10.67
C ALA A 214 4.82 -10.87 9.43
N LEU A 215 6.04 -11.40 9.18
CA LEU A 215 6.28 -12.36 8.10
C LEU A 215 5.49 -13.66 8.33
N GLU A 216 5.47 -14.17 9.56
CA GLU A 216 4.69 -15.38 9.88
C GLU A 216 3.19 -15.19 9.62
N VAL A 217 2.64 -14.04 10.03
CA VAL A 217 1.21 -13.72 9.83
C VAL A 217 0.89 -13.60 8.35
N VAL A 218 1.69 -12.84 7.58
CA VAL A 218 1.41 -12.65 6.15
C VAL A 218 1.57 -13.93 5.35
N LEU A 219 2.52 -14.79 5.70
CA LEU A 219 2.69 -16.09 5.03
C LEU A 219 1.52 -17.05 5.31
N ARG A 220 0.94 -17.03 6.52
CA ARG A 220 -0.29 -17.79 6.80
C ARG A 220 -1.47 -17.24 6.00
N GLN A 221 -1.59 -15.92 5.90
CA GLN A 221 -2.65 -15.31 5.09
C GLN A 221 -2.48 -15.58 3.60
N ALA A 222 -1.25 -15.55 3.08
CA ALA A 222 -0.95 -15.89 1.69
C ALA A 222 -1.29 -17.36 1.36
N ARG A 223 -1.03 -18.28 2.29
CA ARG A 223 -1.48 -19.69 2.14
C ARG A 223 -2.99 -19.80 2.06
N TRP A 224 -3.72 -19.08 2.90
CA TRP A 224 -5.18 -19.02 2.81
C TRP A 224 -5.64 -18.49 1.43
N VAL A 225 -5.01 -17.43 0.91
CA VAL A 225 -5.29 -16.91 -0.44
C VAL A 225 -5.03 -17.97 -1.51
N ASP A 226 -3.89 -18.67 -1.43
CA ASP A 226 -3.52 -19.73 -2.37
C ASP A 226 -4.55 -20.85 -2.37
N GLU A 227 -4.87 -21.43 -1.20
CA GLU A 227 -5.84 -22.51 -1.04
C GLU A 227 -7.24 -22.15 -1.51
N ARG A 228 -7.63 -20.88 -1.35
CA ARG A 228 -8.92 -20.39 -1.79
C ARG A 228 -8.96 -20.22 -3.30
N THR A 229 -7.99 -19.51 -3.88
CA THR A 229 -7.96 -19.20 -5.31
C THR A 229 -7.62 -20.40 -6.18
N ALA A 230 -6.93 -21.41 -5.66
CA ALA A 230 -6.65 -22.66 -6.36
C ALA A 230 -7.90 -23.49 -6.72
N LYS A 231 -9.02 -23.22 -6.04
CA LYS A 231 -10.30 -23.92 -6.31
C LYS A 231 -11.08 -23.29 -7.46
N LEU A 232 -10.70 -22.11 -7.90
CA LEU A 232 -11.42 -21.36 -8.94
C LEU A 232 -10.91 -21.73 -10.33
N SER A 233 -11.81 -21.88 -11.29
CA SER A 233 -11.42 -21.91 -12.70
C SER A 233 -10.89 -20.54 -13.14
N TYR A 234 -10.19 -20.49 -14.27
CA TYR A 234 -9.73 -19.24 -14.85
C TYR A 234 -10.86 -18.22 -15.01
N GLU A 235 -12.00 -18.65 -15.57
CA GLU A 235 -13.17 -17.78 -15.80
C GLU A 235 -13.80 -17.30 -14.48
N GLN A 236 -13.81 -18.16 -13.45
CA GLN A 236 -14.27 -17.76 -12.12
C GLN A 236 -13.33 -16.70 -11.54
N MET A 237 -12.02 -16.91 -11.63
CA MET A 237 -11.05 -15.94 -11.15
C MET A 237 -11.14 -14.60 -11.90
N GLN A 238 -11.33 -14.61 -13.25
CA GLN A 238 -11.52 -13.37 -14.00
C GLN A 238 -12.79 -12.61 -13.56
N ARG A 239 -13.87 -13.28 -13.18
CA ARG A 239 -15.05 -12.61 -12.61
C ARG A 239 -14.76 -12.01 -11.23
N VAL A 240 -14.00 -12.70 -10.39
CA VAL A 240 -13.54 -12.17 -9.08
C VAL A 240 -12.73 -10.88 -9.28
N LEU A 241 -11.86 -10.82 -10.30
CA LEU A 241 -11.00 -9.68 -10.59
C LEU A 241 -11.74 -8.44 -11.15
N GLU A 242 -13.02 -8.56 -11.54
CA GLU A 242 -13.86 -7.39 -11.87
C GLU A 242 -14.11 -6.53 -10.61
N THR A 243 -14.07 -7.12 -9.43
CA THR A 243 -14.10 -6.40 -8.16
C THR A 243 -12.68 -5.96 -7.78
N GLU A 244 -12.55 -4.77 -7.20
CA GLU A 244 -11.27 -4.19 -6.82
C GLU A 244 -10.47 -5.12 -5.90
N PHE A 245 -9.22 -5.42 -6.27
CA PHE A 245 -8.34 -6.32 -5.52
C PHE A 245 -7.00 -5.67 -5.10
N GLY A 246 -6.84 -4.36 -5.32
CA GLY A 246 -5.61 -3.64 -4.99
C GLY A 246 -4.41 -4.17 -5.76
N GLY A 247 -3.28 -4.31 -5.07
CA GLY A 247 -2.03 -4.88 -5.57
C GLY A 247 -1.77 -6.30 -5.06
N MET A 248 -2.76 -7.19 -5.11
CA MET A 248 -2.56 -8.59 -4.69
C MET A 248 -1.42 -9.28 -5.46
N ASN A 249 -1.28 -8.99 -6.75
CA ASN A 249 -0.17 -9.47 -7.56
C ASN A 249 1.19 -8.90 -7.11
N ASP A 250 1.23 -7.67 -6.60
CA ASP A 250 2.43 -7.02 -6.09
C ASP A 250 2.89 -7.65 -4.76
N VAL A 251 2.01 -7.65 -3.75
CA VAL A 251 2.36 -8.18 -2.42
C VAL A 251 2.73 -9.66 -2.43
N LEU A 252 2.13 -10.45 -3.31
CA LEU A 252 2.47 -11.87 -3.46
C LEU A 252 3.84 -12.06 -4.15
N ALA A 253 4.15 -11.23 -5.15
CA ALA A 253 5.49 -11.23 -5.75
C ALA A 253 6.55 -10.73 -4.74
N ASP A 254 6.22 -9.77 -3.87
CA ASP A 254 7.08 -9.38 -2.75
C ASP A 254 7.36 -10.52 -1.78
N LEU A 255 6.39 -11.40 -1.52
CA LEU A 255 6.61 -12.59 -0.69
C LEU A 255 7.58 -13.58 -1.35
N HIS A 256 7.58 -13.69 -2.69
CA HIS A 256 8.62 -14.44 -3.40
C HIS A 256 10.01 -13.83 -3.17
N ALA A 257 10.14 -12.53 -3.38
CA ALA A 257 11.41 -11.83 -3.17
C ALA A 257 11.97 -11.99 -1.75
N LEU A 258 11.08 -12.08 -0.75
CA LEU A 258 11.47 -12.23 0.65
C LEU A 258 11.81 -13.67 1.05
N THR A 259 11.20 -14.66 0.42
CA THR A 259 11.27 -16.07 0.86
C THR A 259 11.96 -17.01 -0.12
N GLY A 260 12.09 -16.62 -1.39
CA GLY A 260 12.54 -17.46 -2.48
C GLY A 260 11.55 -18.57 -2.88
N ASP A 261 10.35 -18.61 -2.29
CA ASP A 261 9.33 -19.65 -2.61
C ASP A 261 8.59 -19.30 -3.91
N PRO A 262 8.80 -20.03 -5.01
CA PRO A 262 8.21 -19.74 -6.32
C PRO A 262 6.69 -19.84 -6.36
N ARG A 263 6.08 -20.53 -5.39
CA ARG A 263 4.62 -20.64 -5.26
C ARG A 263 3.94 -19.25 -5.21
N TRP A 264 4.58 -18.28 -4.57
CA TRP A 264 3.99 -16.94 -4.44
C TRP A 264 3.87 -16.21 -5.78
N LEU A 265 4.77 -16.47 -6.73
CA LEU A 265 4.63 -15.96 -8.09
C LEU A 265 3.47 -16.61 -8.84
N ASP A 266 3.26 -17.91 -8.66
CA ASP A 266 2.13 -18.62 -9.29
C ASP A 266 0.79 -18.09 -8.75
N VAL A 267 0.72 -17.80 -7.44
CA VAL A 267 -0.47 -17.19 -6.83
C VAL A 267 -0.64 -15.74 -7.31
N ALA A 268 0.43 -14.97 -7.43
CA ALA A 268 0.39 -13.59 -7.92
C ALA A 268 -0.14 -13.52 -9.37
N GLU A 269 0.24 -14.45 -10.22
CA GLU A 269 -0.24 -14.52 -11.62
C GLU A 269 -1.74 -14.80 -11.72
N ARG A 270 -2.37 -15.46 -10.73
CA ARG A 270 -3.83 -15.62 -10.70
C ARG A 270 -4.57 -14.27 -10.64
N PHE A 271 -3.91 -13.23 -10.09
CA PHE A 271 -4.43 -11.86 -10.04
C PHE A 271 -4.13 -11.03 -11.31
N THR A 272 -3.79 -11.68 -12.41
CA THR A 272 -3.67 -11.06 -13.74
C THR A 272 -5.05 -10.85 -14.34
N HIS A 273 -5.54 -9.61 -14.34
CA HIS A 273 -6.87 -9.24 -14.84
C HIS A 273 -6.85 -9.07 -16.36
N ALA A 274 -7.22 -10.11 -17.11
CA ALA A 274 -7.11 -10.18 -18.58
C ALA A 274 -7.79 -9.00 -19.28
N ARG A 275 -8.98 -8.58 -18.81
CA ARG A 275 -9.70 -7.43 -19.35
C ARG A 275 -8.86 -6.14 -19.41
N VAL A 276 -7.89 -5.99 -18.49
CA VAL A 276 -7.01 -4.83 -18.42
C VAL A 276 -5.66 -5.13 -19.05
N PHE A 277 -5.08 -6.29 -18.74
CA PHE A 277 -3.73 -6.64 -19.17
C PHE A 277 -3.65 -6.95 -20.67
N ASP A 278 -4.63 -7.62 -21.25
CA ASP A 278 -4.58 -8.04 -22.66
C ASP A 278 -4.58 -6.84 -23.63
N PRO A 279 -5.48 -5.83 -23.47
CA PRO A 279 -5.41 -4.64 -24.30
C PRO A 279 -4.10 -3.88 -24.12
N LEU A 280 -3.60 -3.75 -22.87
CA LEU A 280 -2.35 -3.05 -22.59
C LEU A 280 -1.14 -3.77 -23.18
N ALA A 281 -1.11 -5.11 -23.16
CA ALA A 281 -0.05 -5.87 -23.83
C ALA A 281 -0.01 -5.60 -25.35
N GLY A 282 -1.17 -5.34 -25.96
CA GLY A 282 -1.31 -4.93 -27.37
C GLY A 282 -1.23 -3.43 -27.62
N ASN A 283 -0.79 -2.64 -26.64
CA ASN A 283 -0.74 -1.17 -26.69
C ASN A 283 -2.09 -0.52 -27.06
N GLN A 284 -3.19 -1.10 -26.57
CA GLN A 284 -4.53 -0.59 -26.80
C GLN A 284 -5.06 0.15 -25.57
N ASP A 285 -5.45 1.40 -25.76
CA ASP A 285 -6.10 2.19 -24.72
C ASP A 285 -7.58 1.76 -24.58
N LYS A 286 -7.84 0.95 -23.54
CA LYS A 286 -9.17 0.53 -23.10
C LYS A 286 -9.45 0.96 -21.64
N LEU A 287 -8.79 2.02 -21.18
CA LEU A 287 -8.89 2.48 -19.80
C LEU A 287 -10.15 3.33 -19.54
N ALA A 288 -10.79 3.83 -20.59
CA ALA A 288 -12.01 4.64 -20.46
C ALA A 288 -13.11 3.91 -19.66
N GLY A 289 -13.68 4.62 -18.69
CA GLY A 289 -14.71 4.09 -17.79
C GLY A 289 -14.19 3.20 -16.65
N LEU A 290 -12.91 2.87 -16.63
CA LEU A 290 -12.30 2.18 -15.51
C LEU A 290 -11.89 3.17 -14.41
N HIS A 291 -12.05 2.75 -13.16
CA HIS A 291 -11.61 3.55 -12.01
C HIS A 291 -10.08 3.57 -11.94
N ALA A 292 -9.45 4.73 -12.14
CA ALA A 292 -7.98 4.85 -12.23
C ALA A 292 -7.25 4.29 -11.01
N ASN A 293 -7.73 4.56 -9.80
CA ASN A 293 -7.14 4.07 -8.56
C ASN A 293 -7.04 2.53 -8.50
N THR A 294 -7.95 1.81 -9.15
CA THR A 294 -7.94 0.34 -9.16
C THR A 294 -6.97 -0.25 -10.18
N GLN A 295 -6.53 0.54 -11.17
CA GLN A 295 -5.65 0.03 -12.23
C GLN A 295 -4.16 0.21 -11.89
N ILE A 296 -3.78 1.30 -11.22
CA ILE A 296 -2.38 1.60 -10.89
C ILE A 296 -1.71 0.47 -10.08
N PRO A 297 -2.29 -0.07 -9.00
CA PRO A 297 -1.66 -1.14 -8.24
C PRO A 297 -1.43 -2.42 -9.05
N LYS A 298 -2.29 -2.71 -10.03
CA LYS A 298 -2.13 -3.87 -10.93
C LYS A 298 -0.86 -3.75 -11.76
N MET A 299 -0.51 -2.53 -12.19
CA MET A 299 0.69 -2.27 -13.01
C MET A 299 1.96 -2.31 -12.16
N VAL A 300 1.90 -1.85 -10.92
CA VAL A 300 3.00 -2.02 -9.97
C VAL A 300 3.30 -3.50 -9.80
N GLY A 301 2.28 -4.33 -9.56
CA GLY A 301 2.44 -5.77 -9.44
C GLY A 301 2.84 -6.46 -10.76
N ALA A 302 2.44 -5.94 -11.93
CA ALA A 302 2.94 -6.45 -13.20
C ALA A 302 4.44 -6.25 -13.33
N LEU A 303 4.94 -5.06 -13.03
CA LEU A 303 6.38 -4.78 -13.07
C LEU A 303 7.14 -5.64 -12.07
N ARG A 304 6.58 -5.82 -10.86
CA ARG A 304 7.18 -6.68 -9.84
C ARG A 304 7.26 -8.15 -10.30
N LEU A 305 6.21 -8.69 -10.92
CA LEU A 305 6.24 -10.04 -11.50
C LEU A 305 7.36 -10.19 -12.54
N TRP A 306 7.58 -9.18 -13.39
CA TRP A 306 8.68 -9.18 -14.35
C TRP A 306 10.05 -9.13 -13.66
N GLU A 307 10.23 -8.27 -12.65
CA GLU A 307 11.46 -8.18 -11.87
C GLU A 307 11.81 -9.51 -11.20
N GLU A 308 10.82 -10.27 -10.76
CA GLU A 308 10.98 -11.61 -10.18
C GLU A 308 11.07 -12.74 -11.23
N GLY A 309 11.30 -12.40 -12.51
CA GLY A 309 11.61 -13.36 -13.58
C GLY A 309 10.40 -13.94 -14.31
N ARG A 310 9.20 -13.38 -14.15
CA ARG A 310 8.05 -13.75 -14.98
C ARG A 310 8.14 -13.11 -16.38
N ALA A 311 7.25 -13.51 -17.27
CA ALA A 311 7.30 -13.18 -18.71
C ALA A 311 7.42 -11.67 -19.00
N ASP A 312 8.18 -11.30 -20.03
CA ASP A 312 8.35 -9.90 -20.51
C ASP A 312 7.04 -9.17 -20.83
N ARG A 313 5.97 -9.91 -21.04
CA ARG A 313 4.63 -9.36 -21.18
C ARG A 313 4.24 -8.44 -20.02
N TYR A 314 4.61 -8.76 -18.80
CA TYR A 314 4.27 -7.97 -17.62
C TYR A 314 4.94 -6.59 -17.66
N ARG A 315 6.20 -6.55 -18.08
CA ARG A 315 6.91 -5.29 -18.34
C ARG A 315 6.22 -4.48 -19.44
N THR A 316 5.92 -5.12 -20.57
CA THR A 316 5.23 -4.49 -21.71
C THR A 316 3.90 -3.86 -21.29
N VAL A 317 3.11 -4.56 -20.47
CA VAL A 317 1.84 -4.05 -19.92
C VAL A 317 2.07 -2.79 -19.07
N ALA A 318 3.04 -2.80 -18.17
CA ALA A 318 3.33 -1.68 -17.29
C ALA A 318 3.88 -0.46 -18.06
N GLU A 319 4.78 -0.67 -19.02
CA GLU A 319 5.33 0.38 -19.89
C GLU A 319 4.25 1.02 -20.77
N ASN A 320 3.41 0.22 -21.41
CA ASN A 320 2.30 0.71 -22.23
C ASN A 320 1.26 1.47 -21.38
N PHE A 321 0.95 0.97 -20.19
CA PHE A 321 0.08 1.69 -19.26
C PHE A 321 0.66 3.07 -18.89
N TRP A 322 1.94 3.11 -18.53
CA TRP A 322 2.62 4.36 -18.21
C TRP A 322 2.53 5.34 -19.39
N GLN A 323 2.90 4.90 -20.59
CA GLN A 323 2.87 5.73 -21.79
C GLN A 323 1.46 6.25 -22.10
N ILE A 324 0.46 5.35 -22.10
CA ILE A 324 -0.94 5.70 -22.37
C ILE A 324 -1.45 6.72 -21.32
N VAL A 325 -1.19 6.48 -20.05
CA VAL A 325 -1.69 7.36 -18.99
C VAL A 325 -1.00 8.72 -19.03
N THR A 326 0.33 8.78 -19.21
CA THR A 326 1.05 10.05 -19.25
C THR A 326 0.70 10.89 -20.47
N ASP A 327 0.51 10.26 -21.63
CA ASP A 327 0.24 10.99 -22.86
C ASP A 327 -1.23 11.39 -23.05
N HIS A 328 -2.18 10.59 -22.51
CA HIS A 328 -3.60 10.74 -22.86
C HIS A 328 -4.55 10.92 -21.69
N HIS A 329 -4.15 10.56 -20.46
CA HIS A 329 -5.03 10.57 -19.30
C HIS A 329 -4.51 11.44 -18.13
N THR A 330 -3.44 12.18 -18.32
CA THR A 330 -2.82 13.01 -17.27
C THR A 330 -3.01 14.48 -17.57
N TYR A 331 -3.46 15.23 -16.57
CA TYR A 331 -3.48 16.68 -16.62
C TYR A 331 -2.11 17.27 -16.29
N VAL A 332 -1.88 18.52 -16.68
CA VAL A 332 -0.62 19.27 -16.42
C VAL A 332 -0.19 19.27 -14.94
N ILE A 333 -1.13 19.09 -14.01
CA ILE A 333 -0.88 19.00 -12.57
C ILE A 333 -0.55 17.57 -12.09
N GLY A 334 -0.44 16.60 -13.00
CA GLY A 334 -0.19 15.19 -12.65
C GLY A 334 -1.42 14.37 -12.25
N ALA A 335 -2.62 14.96 -12.22
CA ALA A 335 -3.85 14.19 -11.95
C ALA A 335 -4.24 13.34 -13.17
N THR A 336 -4.67 12.09 -12.94
CA THR A 336 -4.94 11.11 -13.99
C THR A 336 -6.43 10.76 -14.18
N ALA A 337 -7.36 11.36 -13.44
CA ALA A 337 -8.77 10.99 -13.53
C ALA A 337 -9.71 12.17 -13.44
N THR A 338 -10.82 12.09 -14.17
CA THR A 338 -12.04 12.87 -13.95
C THR A 338 -13.06 11.99 -13.24
N ALA A 339 -13.69 12.51 -12.19
CA ALA A 339 -14.73 11.80 -11.44
C ALA A 339 -14.36 10.32 -11.09
N ARG A 340 -13.09 10.07 -10.75
CA ARG A 340 -12.52 8.75 -10.43
C ARG A 340 -12.52 7.74 -11.58
N ARG A 341 -12.68 8.18 -12.83
CA ARG A 341 -12.66 7.32 -14.02
C ARG A 341 -11.71 7.89 -15.05
N SER A 342 -11.06 7.03 -15.81
CA SER A 342 -10.27 7.44 -16.96
C SER A 342 -11.17 8.10 -18.01
N THR A 343 -10.64 9.09 -18.71
CA THR A 343 -11.33 9.72 -19.85
C THR A 343 -11.04 8.95 -21.13
N ASN A 344 -11.92 9.07 -22.11
CA ASN A 344 -11.64 8.55 -23.44
C ASN A 344 -10.48 9.34 -24.09
N ARG A 345 -9.65 8.64 -24.82
CA ARG A 345 -8.71 9.24 -25.74
C ARG A 345 -9.52 10.03 -26.78
N THR A 346 -9.37 11.34 -26.85
CA THR A 346 -9.89 12.11 -27.97
C THR A 346 -8.99 11.83 -29.15
N SER A 347 -9.56 11.20 -30.16
CA SER A 347 -8.93 10.98 -31.47
C SER A 347 -8.62 12.30 -32.18
#